data_6187fe209060d826ac747d062c9e7298
#
_entry.id   6187fe209060d826ac747d062c9e7298
#
_cell.length_a   1.000
_cell.length_b   1.000
_cell.length_c   1.000
_cell.angle_alpha   90.00
_cell.angle_beta   90.00
_cell.angle_gamma   90.00
#
_symmetry.space_group_name_H-M   'P 1'
#
loop_
_entity.id
_entity.type
_entity.pdbx_description
1 polymer ?
#
loop_
_entity_poly.entity_id
_entity_poly.type
_entity_poly.pdbx_seq_one_letter_code
_entity_poly.pdbx_strand_id
1 'polypeptide(L)'
;LKPCMAMIEELLQQYGTSVVLCTATQPALQQFLPEKYVARELCPRREEQFRFFERVTYQNIDTVTEEEMAEKLQQEWHALCIVNTRKRAQRLYEQLQGEGVYHLSTTMYPVHRKRVLAEIRERLDDKKGKKCIVISTSLVEAGVDLDFTSVYRELAGVDSIIQAAGRCNRNDKRGKEESIVR
;
A
#
# COMPACT_ATOMS: atom_id res chain seq x y z
N LEU A 1 -16.20 11.19 -5.48
CA LEU A 1 -15.36 12.41 -5.50
C LEU A 1 -16.20 13.68 -5.72
N LYS A 2 -17.03 13.78 -6.80
CA LYS A 2 -17.82 14.98 -7.10
C LYS A 2 -18.69 15.49 -5.94
N PRO A 3 -19.45 14.68 -5.18
CA PRO A 3 -20.22 15.17 -4.04
C PRO A 3 -19.36 15.76 -2.92
N CYS A 4 -18.19 15.18 -2.66
CA CYS A 4 -17.25 15.71 -1.65
C CYS A 4 -16.69 17.06 -2.10
N MET A 5 -16.38 17.22 -3.39
CA MET A 5 -15.88 18.49 -3.92
C MET A 5 -16.95 19.58 -3.89
N ALA A 6 -18.19 19.25 -4.21
CA ALA A 6 -19.32 20.17 -4.08
C ALA A 6 -19.51 20.64 -2.62
N MET A 7 -19.38 19.74 -1.65
CA MET A 7 -19.43 20.10 -0.23
C MET A 7 -18.28 21.02 0.17
N ILE A 8 -17.06 20.75 -0.30
CA ILE A 8 -15.90 21.61 -0.06
C ILE A 8 -16.13 23.00 -0.66
N GLU A 9 -16.67 23.09 -1.85
CA GLU A 9 -17.03 24.36 -2.49
C GLU A 9 -18.05 25.14 -1.65
N GLU A 10 -19.09 24.48 -1.18
CA GLU A 10 -20.11 25.09 -0.31
C GLU A 10 -19.48 25.64 0.99
N LEU A 11 -18.62 24.87 1.63
CA LEU A 11 -17.90 25.30 2.84
C LEU A 11 -17.03 26.55 2.59
N LEU A 12 -16.35 26.58 1.44
CA LEU A 12 -15.51 27.71 1.06
C LEU A 12 -16.35 28.98 0.76
N GLN A 13 -17.50 28.78 0.08
CA GLN A 13 -18.32 29.90 -0.40
C GLN A 13 -19.22 30.50 0.68
N GLN A 14 -19.89 29.65 1.46
CA GLN A 14 -20.95 30.06 2.38
C GLN A 14 -20.45 30.29 3.80
N TYR A 15 -19.41 29.54 4.19
CA TYR A 15 -18.95 29.55 5.58
C TYR A 15 -17.56 30.19 5.77
N GLY A 16 -16.94 30.69 4.70
CA GLY A 16 -15.61 31.32 4.78
C GLY A 16 -14.52 30.39 5.37
N THR A 17 -14.67 29.09 5.20
CA THR A 17 -13.81 28.06 5.79
C THR A 17 -12.50 27.96 5.02
N SER A 18 -11.40 27.67 5.71
CA SER A 18 -10.14 27.26 5.09
C SER A 18 -10.09 25.72 5.02
N VAL A 19 -9.66 25.17 3.89
CA VAL A 19 -9.56 23.72 3.67
C VAL A 19 -8.13 23.32 3.38
N VAL A 20 -7.62 22.35 4.13
CA VAL A 20 -6.31 21.72 3.89
C VAL A 20 -6.53 20.33 3.33
N LEU A 21 -6.00 20.08 2.13
CA LEU A 21 -6.04 18.77 1.48
C LEU A 21 -4.75 18.04 1.81
N CYS A 22 -4.85 16.97 2.59
CA CYS A 22 -3.71 16.16 3.01
C CYS A 22 -3.94 14.70 2.59
N THR A 23 -3.09 14.18 1.72
CA THR A 23 -3.18 12.81 1.20
C THR A 23 -1.82 12.31 0.73
N ALA A 24 -1.63 11.00 0.76
CA ALA A 24 -0.42 10.36 0.24
C ALA A 24 -0.31 10.48 -1.29
N THR A 25 -1.44 10.50 -2.00
CA THR A 25 -1.52 10.61 -3.46
C THR A 25 -2.51 11.71 -3.81
N GLN A 26 -2.00 12.87 -4.23
CA GLN A 26 -2.83 14.05 -4.53
C GLN A 26 -3.58 13.84 -5.87
N PRO A 27 -4.90 13.64 -5.87
CA PRO A 27 -5.66 13.61 -7.11
C PRO A 27 -5.76 15.01 -7.71
N ALA A 28 -6.03 15.10 -9.02
CA ALA A 28 -6.19 16.36 -9.74
C ALA A 28 -7.52 17.04 -9.33
N LEU A 29 -7.60 17.58 -8.12
CA LEU A 29 -8.82 18.17 -7.55
C LEU A 29 -9.14 19.56 -8.10
N GLN A 30 -8.15 20.28 -8.60
CA GLN A 30 -8.32 21.67 -9.09
C GLN A 30 -9.42 21.76 -10.16
N GLN A 31 -9.57 20.76 -11.02
CA GLN A 31 -10.61 20.71 -12.06
C GLN A 31 -12.06 20.67 -11.51
N PHE A 32 -12.23 20.39 -10.21
CA PHE A 32 -13.54 20.35 -9.56
C PHE A 32 -13.81 21.56 -8.68
N LEU A 33 -12.89 22.51 -8.62
CA LEU A 33 -13.02 23.77 -7.88
C LEU A 33 -13.20 24.92 -8.86
N PRO A 34 -14.00 25.95 -8.52
CA PRO A 34 -14.05 27.20 -9.27
C PRO A 34 -12.67 27.83 -9.42
N GLU A 35 -12.40 28.48 -10.55
CA GLU A 35 -11.10 29.10 -10.85
C GLU A 35 -10.60 30.10 -9.80
N LYS A 36 -11.53 30.73 -9.05
CA LYS A 36 -11.19 31.65 -7.94
C LYS A 36 -10.51 30.95 -6.75
N TYR A 37 -10.63 29.62 -6.63
CA TYR A 37 -10.01 28.84 -5.57
C TYR A 37 -8.78 28.12 -6.08
N VAL A 38 -7.63 28.71 -5.96
CA VAL A 38 -6.35 28.10 -6.33
C VAL A 38 -5.74 27.47 -5.08
N ALA A 39 -5.49 26.14 -5.13
CA ALA A 39 -4.80 25.45 -4.06
C ALA A 39 -3.34 25.92 -3.97
N ARG A 40 -2.92 26.31 -2.77
CA ARG A 40 -1.54 26.66 -2.47
C ARG A 40 -0.81 25.48 -1.85
N GLU A 41 0.38 25.15 -2.39
CA GLU A 41 1.24 24.15 -1.78
C GLU A 41 1.75 24.66 -0.42
N LEU A 42 1.51 23.88 0.62
CA LEU A 42 1.93 24.18 1.99
C LEU A 42 3.27 23.54 2.35
N CYS A 43 3.74 22.58 1.55
CA CYS A 43 5.00 21.89 1.80
C CYS A 43 6.15 22.62 1.09
N PRO A 44 6.99 23.39 1.80
CA PRO A 44 8.16 24.00 1.20
C PRO A 44 9.17 22.92 0.85
N ARG A 45 9.96 23.13 -0.21
CA ARG A 45 11.01 22.22 -0.64
C ARG A 45 10.51 20.80 -0.93
N ARG A 46 9.37 20.70 -1.62
CA ARG A 46 8.70 19.44 -1.95
C ARG A 46 9.63 18.40 -2.55
N GLU A 47 10.50 18.77 -3.49
CA GLU A 47 11.44 17.84 -4.13
C GLU A 47 12.47 17.25 -3.17
N GLU A 48 13.00 18.06 -2.24
CA GLU A 48 13.94 17.58 -1.22
C GLU A 48 13.25 16.59 -0.28
N GLN A 49 12.00 16.86 0.08
CA GLN A 49 11.23 15.96 0.92
C GLN A 49 10.92 14.65 0.20
N PHE A 50 10.56 14.68 -1.09
CA PHE A 50 10.38 13.46 -1.87
C PHE A 50 11.65 12.61 -1.92
N ARG A 51 12.81 13.21 -2.14
CA ARG A 51 14.10 12.49 -2.11
C ARG A 51 14.39 11.89 -0.74
N PHE A 52 14.10 12.62 0.33
CA PHE A 52 14.28 12.12 1.70
C PHE A 52 13.39 10.89 2.00
N PHE A 53 12.17 10.85 1.43
CA PHE A 53 11.24 9.73 1.60
C PHE A 53 11.39 8.61 0.55
N GLU A 54 12.41 8.64 -0.29
CA GLU A 54 12.72 7.58 -1.24
C GLU A 54 13.31 6.36 -0.56
N ARG A 55 12.45 5.42 -0.11
CA ARG A 55 12.82 4.27 0.73
C ARG A 55 12.82 2.93 0.01
N VAL A 56 12.44 2.91 -1.26
CA VAL A 56 12.27 1.66 -2.02
C VAL A 56 12.82 1.78 -3.42
N THR A 57 13.18 0.64 -4.00
CA THR A 57 13.51 0.50 -5.42
C THR A 57 12.34 -0.18 -6.14
N TYR A 58 11.94 0.34 -7.30
CA TYR A 58 10.92 -0.27 -8.14
C TYR A 58 11.58 -1.15 -9.20
N GLN A 59 11.07 -2.37 -9.37
CA GLN A 59 11.53 -3.32 -10.37
C GLN A 59 10.34 -3.90 -11.12
N ASN A 60 10.27 -3.70 -12.44
CA ASN A 60 9.31 -4.41 -13.27
C ASN A 60 9.80 -5.85 -13.50
N ILE A 61 8.94 -6.83 -13.19
CA ILE A 61 9.22 -8.26 -13.41
C ILE A 61 8.41 -8.86 -14.56
N ASP A 62 7.80 -7.98 -15.38
CA ASP A 62 6.94 -8.34 -16.51
C ASP A 62 5.75 -9.24 -16.13
N THR A 63 5.24 -10.00 -17.09
CA THR A 63 4.12 -10.92 -16.86
C THR A 63 4.64 -12.25 -16.36
N VAL A 64 4.16 -12.68 -15.19
CA VAL A 64 4.49 -13.96 -14.58
C VAL A 64 3.20 -14.78 -14.36
N THR A 65 3.32 -16.10 -14.41
CA THR A 65 2.22 -17.01 -14.07
C THR A 65 1.98 -17.05 -12.56
N GLU A 66 0.88 -17.67 -12.12
CA GLU A 66 0.61 -17.85 -10.69
C GLU A 66 1.63 -18.79 -10.05
N GLU A 67 2.09 -19.80 -10.78
CA GLU A 67 3.12 -20.76 -10.37
C GLU A 67 4.48 -20.09 -10.19
N GLU A 68 4.93 -19.32 -11.18
CA GLU A 68 6.18 -18.56 -11.11
C GLU A 68 6.16 -17.53 -9.97
N MET A 69 5.00 -16.91 -9.72
CA MET A 69 4.83 -15.99 -8.59
C MET A 69 4.94 -16.72 -7.26
N ALA A 70 4.32 -17.91 -7.15
CA ALA A 70 4.43 -18.74 -5.94
C ALA A 70 5.88 -19.15 -5.67
N GLU A 71 6.64 -19.54 -6.68
CA GLU A 71 8.06 -19.89 -6.56
C GLU A 71 8.89 -18.68 -6.08
N LYS A 72 8.67 -17.49 -6.66
CA LYS A 72 9.33 -16.25 -6.22
C LYS A 72 9.02 -15.94 -4.76
N LEU A 73 7.76 -16.02 -4.35
CA LEU A 73 7.34 -15.75 -2.97
C LEU A 73 7.89 -16.79 -1.98
N GLN A 74 8.07 -18.04 -2.39
CA GLN A 74 8.68 -19.06 -1.54
C GLN A 74 10.14 -18.74 -1.17
N GLN A 75 10.84 -18.04 -2.05
CA GLN A 75 12.24 -17.63 -1.83
C GLN A 75 12.36 -16.40 -0.90
N GLU A 76 11.27 -15.64 -0.72
CA GLU A 76 11.27 -14.45 0.13
C GLU A 76 11.15 -14.83 1.61
N TRP A 77 11.71 -13.96 2.46
CA TRP A 77 11.60 -14.10 3.91
C TRP A 77 10.42 -13.30 4.47
N HIS A 78 10.32 -12.03 4.11
CA HIS A 78 9.21 -11.16 4.43
C HIS A 78 8.68 -10.53 3.13
N ALA A 79 7.55 -11.00 2.63
CA ALA A 79 6.95 -10.46 1.42
C ALA A 79 5.45 -10.21 1.55
N LEU A 80 5.01 -9.15 0.90
CA LEU A 80 3.60 -8.85 0.69
C LEU A 80 3.30 -8.96 -0.80
N CYS A 81 2.34 -9.80 -1.16
CA CYS A 81 1.83 -9.91 -2.52
C CYS A 81 0.40 -9.36 -2.58
N ILE A 82 0.18 -8.32 -3.38
CA ILE A 82 -1.12 -7.68 -3.56
C ILE A 82 -1.60 -7.94 -4.98
N VAL A 83 -2.73 -8.62 -5.09
CA VAL A 83 -3.38 -8.94 -6.37
C VAL A 83 -4.73 -8.25 -6.49
N ASN A 84 -5.22 -8.09 -7.74
CA ASN A 84 -6.41 -7.30 -8.01
C ASN A 84 -7.72 -8.02 -7.68
N THR A 85 -7.70 -9.36 -7.59
CA THR A 85 -8.93 -10.14 -7.33
C THR A 85 -8.77 -11.10 -6.16
N ARG A 86 -9.86 -11.31 -5.42
CA ARG A 86 -9.92 -12.29 -4.32
C ARG A 86 -9.64 -13.71 -4.79
N LYS A 87 -10.11 -14.07 -6.00
CA LYS A 87 -9.91 -15.40 -6.57
C LYS A 87 -8.43 -15.69 -6.83
N ARG A 88 -7.67 -14.70 -7.35
CA ARG A 88 -6.21 -14.84 -7.53
C ARG A 88 -5.49 -14.93 -6.20
N ALA A 89 -5.87 -14.09 -5.23
CA ALA A 89 -5.29 -14.14 -3.89
C ALA A 89 -5.47 -15.52 -3.25
N GLN A 90 -6.66 -16.09 -3.36
CA GLN A 90 -6.95 -17.42 -2.83
C GLN A 90 -6.14 -18.52 -3.53
N ARG A 91 -6.09 -18.55 -4.87
CA ARG A 91 -5.32 -19.55 -5.63
C ARG A 91 -3.84 -19.50 -5.28
N LEU A 92 -3.27 -18.30 -5.24
CA LEU A 92 -1.86 -18.13 -4.90
C LEU A 92 -1.58 -18.56 -3.45
N TYR A 93 -2.48 -18.30 -2.53
CA TYR A 93 -2.39 -18.78 -1.16
C TYR A 93 -2.45 -20.30 -1.08
N GLU A 94 -3.35 -20.95 -1.83
CA GLU A 94 -3.50 -22.41 -1.89
C GLU A 94 -2.22 -23.11 -2.41
N GLN A 95 -1.48 -22.49 -3.34
CA GLN A 95 -0.20 -22.99 -3.83
C GLN A 95 0.94 -22.85 -2.81
N LEU A 96 0.86 -21.85 -1.94
CA LEU A 96 1.94 -21.48 -1.01
C LEU A 96 1.78 -22.06 0.39
N GLN A 97 0.65 -22.69 0.71
CA GLN A 97 0.29 -23.12 2.07
C GLN A 97 1.48 -23.61 2.91
N GLY A 98 1.58 -23.09 4.13
CA GLY A 98 2.65 -23.46 5.04
C GLY A 98 2.79 -22.51 6.22
N GLU A 99 3.74 -22.80 7.08
CA GLU A 99 4.00 -21.94 8.23
C GLU A 99 4.51 -20.57 7.79
N GLY A 100 3.86 -19.52 8.28
CA GLY A 100 4.21 -18.13 7.97
C GLY A 100 3.59 -17.60 6.69
N VAL A 101 2.70 -18.33 6.03
CA VAL A 101 1.93 -17.85 4.88
C VAL A 101 0.53 -17.45 5.34
N TYR A 102 0.12 -16.25 4.97
CA TYR A 102 -1.16 -15.66 5.37
C TYR A 102 -1.95 -15.16 4.17
N HIS A 103 -3.27 -15.34 4.22
CA HIS A 103 -4.20 -14.73 3.29
C HIS A 103 -5.04 -13.67 4.01
N LEU A 104 -5.05 -12.45 3.49
CA LEU A 104 -5.91 -11.36 3.98
C LEU A 104 -6.95 -11.00 2.93
N SER A 105 -8.22 -11.11 3.31
CA SER A 105 -9.36 -10.85 2.42
C SER A 105 -10.44 -10.01 3.12
N THR A 106 -11.18 -9.25 2.32
CA THR A 106 -12.36 -8.50 2.79
C THR A 106 -13.51 -9.39 3.25
N THR A 107 -13.50 -10.69 2.91
CA THR A 107 -14.48 -11.67 3.36
C THR A 107 -14.22 -12.18 4.76
N MET A 108 -13.05 -11.90 5.34
CA MET A 108 -12.76 -12.26 6.73
C MET A 108 -13.60 -11.43 7.69
N TYR A 109 -14.23 -12.07 8.66
CA TYR A 109 -14.92 -11.33 9.72
C TYR A 109 -13.91 -10.59 10.62
N PRO A 110 -14.31 -9.46 11.22
CA PRO A 110 -13.37 -8.52 11.85
C PRO A 110 -12.49 -9.12 12.94
N VAL A 111 -13.04 -10.01 13.78
CA VAL A 111 -12.28 -10.64 14.87
C VAL A 111 -11.16 -11.55 14.32
N HIS A 112 -11.46 -12.37 13.30
CA HIS A 112 -10.48 -13.23 12.67
C HIS A 112 -9.38 -12.40 12.01
N ARG A 113 -9.76 -11.37 11.24
CA ARG A 113 -8.79 -10.47 10.60
C ARG A 113 -7.86 -9.80 11.62
N LYS A 114 -8.40 -9.35 12.76
CA LYS A 114 -7.60 -8.75 13.85
C LYS A 114 -6.57 -9.73 14.40
N ARG A 115 -6.96 -11.00 14.60
CA ARG A 115 -6.06 -12.06 15.07
C ARG A 115 -4.94 -12.31 14.06
N VAL A 116 -5.28 -12.53 12.79
CA VAL A 116 -4.30 -12.77 11.73
C VAL A 116 -3.32 -11.59 11.58
N LEU A 117 -3.81 -10.35 11.65
CA LEU A 117 -2.95 -9.17 11.63
C LEU A 117 -2.00 -9.10 12.84
N ALA A 118 -2.42 -9.56 14.01
CA ALA A 118 -1.56 -9.62 15.19
C ALA A 118 -0.44 -10.68 15.00
N GLU A 119 -0.77 -11.85 14.47
CA GLU A 119 0.20 -12.91 14.15
C GLU A 119 1.21 -12.45 13.08
N ILE A 120 0.74 -11.75 12.03
CA ILE A 120 1.62 -11.18 10.99
C ILE A 120 2.60 -10.19 11.62
N ARG A 121 2.13 -9.27 12.47
CA ARG A 121 3.01 -8.29 13.13
C ARG A 121 4.07 -8.98 14.01
N GLU A 122 3.68 -10.00 14.75
CA GLU A 122 4.62 -10.77 15.57
C GLU A 122 5.71 -11.44 14.72
N ARG A 123 5.38 -11.93 13.51
CA ARG A 123 6.34 -12.54 12.60
C ARG A 123 7.24 -11.53 11.90
N LEU A 124 6.73 -10.34 11.61
CA LEU A 124 7.50 -9.25 11.01
C LEU A 124 8.44 -8.56 12.01
N ASP A 125 8.36 -8.89 13.32
CA ASP A 125 9.33 -8.42 14.31
C ASP A 125 10.68 -9.10 14.06
N ASP A 126 11.65 -8.35 13.53
CA ASP A 126 12.97 -8.82 13.10
C ASP A 126 13.75 -9.56 14.18
N LYS A 127 13.44 -9.33 15.46
CA LYS A 127 14.08 -10.01 16.59
C LYS A 127 13.81 -11.51 16.62
N LYS A 128 12.74 -11.98 15.98
CA LYS A 128 12.31 -13.38 16.00
C LYS A 128 12.69 -14.16 14.75
N GLY A 129 13.09 -13.48 13.68
CA GLY A 129 13.56 -14.08 12.43
C GLY A 129 12.62 -15.12 11.81
N LYS A 130 11.30 -14.91 11.86
CA LYS A 130 10.30 -15.83 11.35
C LYS A 130 9.84 -15.45 9.95
N LYS A 131 9.76 -16.41 9.03
CA LYS A 131 9.22 -16.20 7.68
C LYS A 131 7.80 -15.67 7.74
N CYS A 132 7.48 -14.65 6.91
CA CYS A 132 6.15 -14.04 6.82
C CYS A 132 5.82 -13.64 5.39
N ILE A 133 4.98 -14.41 4.72
CA ILE A 133 4.47 -14.12 3.37
C ILE A 133 2.97 -13.82 3.50
N VAL A 134 2.57 -12.65 3.03
CA VAL A 134 1.17 -12.23 3.08
C VAL A 134 0.63 -12.04 1.67
N ILE A 135 -0.45 -12.71 1.36
CA ILE A 135 -1.17 -12.58 0.10
C ILE A 135 -2.49 -11.85 0.37
N SER A 136 -2.74 -10.79 -0.36
CA SER A 136 -3.91 -9.94 -0.12
C SER A 136 -4.43 -9.30 -1.40
N THR A 137 -5.58 -8.68 -1.30
CA THR A 137 -6.04 -7.67 -2.26
C THR A 137 -5.70 -6.27 -1.73
N SER A 138 -6.18 -5.21 -2.39
CA SER A 138 -5.98 -3.82 -1.97
C SER A 138 -6.40 -3.49 -0.51
N LEU A 139 -6.97 -4.46 0.21
CA LEU A 139 -7.31 -4.32 1.64
C LEU A 139 -6.15 -3.80 2.49
N VAL A 140 -4.92 -4.17 2.16
CA VAL A 140 -3.73 -3.79 2.94
C VAL A 140 -3.11 -2.46 2.51
N GLU A 141 -3.58 -1.87 1.41
CA GLU A 141 -3.08 -0.59 0.91
C GLU A 141 -3.42 0.57 1.87
N ALA A 142 -4.55 0.48 2.59
CA ALA A 142 -4.97 1.48 3.56
C ALA A 142 -5.29 0.86 4.93
N GLY A 143 -5.06 1.63 6.00
CA GLY A 143 -5.50 1.28 7.36
C GLY A 143 -4.77 0.12 8.04
N VAL A 144 -3.73 -0.44 7.43
CA VAL A 144 -2.95 -1.55 8.00
C VAL A 144 -1.50 -1.12 8.17
N ASP A 145 -0.98 -1.26 9.39
CA ASP A 145 0.42 -0.93 9.71
C ASP A 145 1.27 -2.20 9.70
N LEU A 146 1.89 -2.47 8.54
CA LEU A 146 2.79 -3.58 8.27
C LEU A 146 4.01 -3.07 7.49
N ASP A 147 5.17 -3.70 7.72
CA ASP A 147 6.45 -3.32 7.12
C ASP A 147 7.17 -4.56 6.57
N PHE A 148 7.26 -4.66 5.25
CA PHE A 148 7.87 -5.77 4.54
C PHE A 148 9.20 -5.37 3.88
N THR A 149 10.06 -6.36 3.61
CA THR A 149 11.27 -6.18 2.80
C THR A 149 10.98 -6.16 1.32
N SER A 150 10.05 -7.00 0.87
CA SER A 150 9.64 -7.10 -0.54
C SER A 150 8.14 -6.93 -0.67
N VAL A 151 7.72 -6.17 -1.67
CA VAL A 151 6.31 -6.01 -2.02
C VAL A 151 6.11 -6.33 -3.50
N TYR A 152 5.23 -7.28 -3.78
CA TYR A 152 4.77 -7.61 -5.12
C TYR A 152 3.39 -7.02 -5.34
N ARG A 153 3.22 -6.23 -6.40
CA ARG A 153 1.95 -5.58 -6.72
C ARG A 153 1.55 -5.89 -8.16
N GLU A 154 0.48 -6.66 -8.32
CA GLU A 154 -0.13 -6.81 -9.64
C GLU A 154 -0.47 -5.44 -10.22
N LEU A 155 -0.21 -5.26 -11.51
CA LEU A 155 -0.37 -3.97 -12.20
C LEU A 155 -1.74 -3.34 -11.91
N ALA A 156 -1.72 -2.08 -11.49
CA ALA A 156 -2.87 -1.29 -11.11
C ALA A 156 -2.61 0.20 -11.38
N GLY A 157 -3.52 1.06 -10.98
CA GLY A 157 -3.28 2.51 -11.03
C GLY A 157 -2.08 2.94 -10.18
N VAL A 158 -1.43 4.02 -10.58
CA VAL A 158 -0.24 4.56 -9.91
C VAL A 158 -0.46 4.76 -8.41
N ASP A 159 -1.64 5.24 -8.01
CA ASP A 159 -1.99 5.44 -6.59
C ASP A 159 -1.90 4.12 -5.79
N SER A 160 -2.39 3.02 -6.35
CA SER A 160 -2.31 1.70 -5.71
C SER A 160 -0.87 1.19 -5.61
N ILE A 161 -0.05 1.45 -6.63
CA ILE A 161 1.37 1.08 -6.60
C ILE A 161 2.09 1.86 -5.50
N ILE A 162 1.86 3.16 -5.39
CA ILE A 162 2.45 4.01 -4.34
C ILE A 162 1.98 3.56 -2.94
N GLN A 163 0.70 3.22 -2.78
CA GLN A 163 0.17 2.75 -1.50
C GLN A 163 0.75 1.38 -1.10
N ALA A 164 0.93 0.48 -2.08
CA ALA A 164 1.63 -0.79 -1.88
C ALA A 164 3.10 -0.56 -1.48
N ALA A 165 3.80 0.33 -2.17
CA ALA A 165 5.17 0.73 -1.84
C ALA A 165 5.30 1.29 -0.42
N GLY A 166 4.29 1.98 0.07
CA GLY A 166 4.19 2.43 1.46
C GLY A 166 4.12 1.30 2.51
N ARG A 167 4.11 0.03 2.09
CA ARG A 167 4.22 -1.17 2.94
C ARG A 167 5.60 -1.82 2.86
N CYS A 168 6.47 -1.33 1.99
CA CYS A 168 7.86 -1.74 1.86
C CYS A 168 8.75 -0.73 2.59
N ASN A 169 9.61 -1.21 3.48
CA ASN A 169 10.50 -0.35 4.29
C ASN A 169 9.78 0.85 4.93
N ARG A 170 8.60 0.59 5.43
CA ARG A 170 7.70 1.61 5.98
C ARG A 170 8.35 2.41 7.11
N ASN A 171 9.12 1.73 7.94
CA ASN A 171 9.76 2.30 9.12
C ASN A 171 11.20 2.78 8.85
N ASP A 172 11.63 2.80 7.58
CA ASP A 172 12.97 3.22 7.17
C ASP A 172 14.11 2.54 7.94
N LYS A 173 13.95 1.24 8.19
CA LYS A 173 14.92 0.43 8.95
C LYS A 173 15.97 -0.23 8.05
N ARG A 174 15.79 -0.21 6.75
CA ARG A 174 16.61 -0.91 5.74
C ARG A 174 17.06 0.04 4.65
N GLY A 175 18.13 -0.30 3.97
CA GLY A 175 18.56 0.42 2.78
C GLY A 175 17.53 0.34 1.65
N LYS A 176 17.47 1.36 0.82
CA LYS A 176 16.62 1.42 -0.37
C LYS A 176 16.84 0.22 -1.30
N GLU A 177 18.09 -0.22 -1.42
CA GLU A 177 18.53 -1.32 -2.29
C GLU A 177 18.01 -2.69 -1.82
N GLU A 178 17.75 -2.81 -0.52
CA GLU A 178 17.21 -4.04 0.11
C GLU A 178 15.68 -4.07 0.13
N SER A 179 15.04 -2.99 -0.31
CA SER A 179 13.60 -2.74 -0.15
C SER A 179 12.97 -2.61 -1.53
N ILE A 180 12.47 -3.72 -2.07
CA ILE A 180 12.10 -3.82 -3.48
C ILE A 180 10.59 -3.94 -3.65
N VAL A 181 10.04 -3.09 -4.52
CA VAL A 181 8.66 -3.16 -5.01
C VAL A 181 8.66 -3.69 -6.44
N ARG A 182 7.96 -4.80 -6.66
CA ARG A 182 7.90 -5.50 -7.95
C ARG A 182 6.49 -5.55 -8.47
#